data_a3031c3e231145c37b4a599a6c3e6938
#
_entry.id   a3031c3e231145c37b4a599a6c3e6938
#
_cell.length_a   1.000
_cell.length_b   1.000
_cell.length_c   1.000
_cell.angle_alpha   90.00
_cell.angle_beta   90.00
_cell.angle_gamma   90.00
#
_symmetry.space_group_name_H-M   'P 1'
#
loop_
_entity.id
_entity.type
_entity.pdbx_description
1 polymer ?
#
loop_
_entity_poly.entity_id
_entity_poly.type
_entity_poly.pdbx_seq_one_letter_code
_entity_poly.pdbx_strand_id
1 'polypeptide(L)'
;MENNIHIEKEEYNINNIAIEESKKEEEINNINDINNRNQAPNNKINPIMNQENIDDLDITSDDFLEKSLINEIKQTINQLEHHCETQIGESAVEDRCRILSYAIILVDVYKKSISNLIYPHAKLGEAYYDIKYYEQAKEHIENAFKYNNDSNNEKYQKLPEDYFLRLAIKLSKCNLELKQYETALKIANKSLENNKNFFGENDISNVEIYDIIYQAEKNLEIIPEAIEHLKILYEFYSKIYDEKSDKCSNALKEIASLYEIEKQYKEAIEYYFKYFNRIEEIDIKNKMKEIYDTAMKIAGLYAELKQYKEAYDFLKKIDNEYNNGYNKTDKDKCEYQNFMCTLAFNLNDDNIYLNELLKFENVLVQCKKIDSNMLGKTYLNIGDIYKKQNEFDKSIEYYKKAMSIFKKNSDGNLLIEINKLIKEVEKEKRNYEINKI
;
A
#
# COMPACT_ATOMS: atom_id res chain seq x y z
N MET A 1 15.73 33.71 -23.32
CA MET A 1 15.38 34.42 -22.06
C MET A 1 15.37 33.38 -20.99
N GLU A 2 16.51 33.25 -20.34
CA GLU A 2 16.75 32.33 -19.26
C GLU A 2 16.20 32.93 -17.96
N ASN A 3 15.24 32.30 -17.35
CA ASN A 3 14.84 32.65 -15.98
C ASN A 3 15.55 31.67 -15.02
N ASN A 4 16.70 32.11 -14.54
CA ASN A 4 17.35 31.54 -13.39
C ASN A 4 16.52 31.84 -12.16
N ILE A 5 15.88 30.79 -11.60
CA ILE A 5 15.32 30.84 -10.26
C ILE A 5 16.49 30.55 -9.30
N HIS A 6 16.97 31.59 -8.64
CA HIS A 6 17.84 31.46 -7.48
C HIS A 6 17.05 30.82 -6.35
N ILE A 7 17.33 29.55 -6.07
CA ILE A 7 16.91 28.90 -4.81
C ILE A 7 17.98 29.27 -3.79
N GLU A 8 17.65 30.19 -2.90
CA GLU A 8 18.43 30.44 -1.69
C GLU A 8 18.52 29.16 -0.88
N LYS A 9 19.74 28.69 -0.64
CA LYS A 9 20.03 27.58 0.26
C LYS A 9 19.79 28.05 1.70
N GLU A 10 18.58 27.94 2.21
CA GLU A 10 18.38 27.90 3.65
C GLU A 10 18.79 26.51 4.15
N GLU A 11 19.79 26.46 5.00
CA GLU A 11 20.19 25.27 5.74
C GLU A 11 19.09 24.93 6.75
N TYR A 12 18.06 24.21 6.31
CA TYR A 12 17.05 23.68 7.22
C TYR A 12 17.58 22.41 7.89
N ASN A 13 17.78 22.49 9.18
CA ASN A 13 18.10 21.34 10.02
C ASN A 13 16.82 20.52 10.26
N ILE A 14 16.89 19.16 10.25
CA ILE A 14 15.75 18.25 10.51
C ILE A 14 14.97 18.67 11.77
N ASN A 15 15.66 19.21 12.76
CA ASN A 15 15.09 19.65 14.02
C ASN A 15 14.21 20.91 13.91
N ASN A 16 14.47 21.79 12.96
CA ASN A 16 13.61 22.97 12.74
C ASN A 16 12.28 22.58 12.13
N ILE A 17 12.24 21.46 11.43
CA ILE A 17 11.02 20.93 10.82
C ILE A 17 10.06 20.42 11.89
N ALA A 18 10.54 19.61 12.83
CA ALA A 18 9.75 19.06 13.92
C ALA A 18 9.26 20.14 14.90
N ILE A 19 10.07 21.21 15.11
CA ILE A 19 9.74 22.31 16.04
C ILE A 19 8.71 23.30 15.45
N GLU A 20 8.73 23.57 14.14
CA GLU A 20 7.77 24.51 13.52
C GLU A 20 6.36 23.91 13.43
N GLU A 21 6.23 22.61 13.23
CA GLU A 21 4.93 21.94 13.19
C GLU A 21 4.35 21.74 14.58
N SER A 22 5.17 21.37 15.59
CA SER A 22 4.70 21.27 16.98
C SER A 22 4.17 22.60 17.53
N LYS A 23 4.70 23.74 17.10
CA LYS A 23 4.18 25.06 17.47
C LYS A 23 2.82 25.38 16.83
N LYS A 24 2.56 24.91 15.62
CA LYS A 24 1.25 25.06 14.96
C LYS A 24 0.19 24.13 15.56
N GLU A 25 0.58 22.94 15.99
CA GLU A 25 -0.33 22.00 16.68
C GLU A 25 -0.65 22.44 18.11
N GLU A 26 0.28 23.08 18.83
CA GLU A 26 -0.01 23.69 20.14
C GLU A 26 -1.05 24.81 20.05
N GLU A 27 -1.08 25.59 18.98
CA GLU A 27 -2.12 26.61 18.75
C GLU A 27 -3.49 25.99 18.39
N ILE A 28 -3.53 24.83 17.76
CA ILE A 28 -4.78 24.12 17.38
C ILE A 28 -5.32 23.27 18.55
N ASN A 29 -4.45 22.67 19.36
CA ASN A 29 -4.85 21.80 20.47
C ASN A 29 -5.35 22.55 21.71
N ASN A 30 -5.02 23.84 21.88
CA ASN A 30 -5.59 24.66 22.93
C ASN A 30 -7.10 24.92 22.82
N ILE A 31 -7.75 24.48 21.72
CA ILE A 31 -9.20 24.64 21.51
C ILE A 31 -9.98 23.35 21.86
N ASN A 32 -9.33 22.17 21.92
CA ASN A 32 -10.01 20.88 22.10
C ASN A 32 -9.78 20.14 23.43
N ASP A 33 -9.05 20.72 24.39
CA ASP A 33 -8.58 20.00 25.59
C ASP A 33 -9.49 20.13 26.81
N ILE A 34 -10.82 20.17 26.64
CA ILE A 34 -11.77 20.15 27.76
C ILE A 34 -12.53 18.80 27.90
N ASN A 35 -12.46 17.86 26.97
CA ASN A 35 -13.38 16.70 27.02
C ASN A 35 -12.79 15.30 26.85
N ASN A 36 -11.62 14.94 27.38
CA ASN A 36 -11.29 13.51 27.54
C ASN A 36 -10.21 13.23 28.60
N ARG A 37 -10.47 13.67 29.84
CA ARG A 37 -9.82 13.05 31.00
C ARG A 37 -10.80 12.10 31.63
N ASN A 38 -10.77 10.83 31.25
CA ASN A 38 -11.17 9.70 32.12
C ASN A 38 -10.89 8.38 31.43
N GLN A 39 -9.97 7.67 31.98
CA GLN A 39 -9.82 6.24 32.22
C GLN A 39 -8.43 5.72 31.89
N ALA A 40 -7.52 5.94 32.83
CA ALA A 40 -6.38 5.04 33.02
C ALA A 40 -6.72 4.06 34.15
N PRO A 41 -6.38 2.77 34.05
CA PRO A 41 -6.66 1.81 35.12
C PRO A 41 -5.81 2.11 36.36
N ASN A 42 -6.47 2.25 37.50
CA ASN A 42 -5.86 2.36 38.82
C ASN A 42 -5.11 1.06 39.19
N ASN A 43 -3.84 0.96 38.86
CA ASN A 43 -2.94 0.01 39.50
C ASN A 43 -2.00 0.80 40.42
N LYS A 44 -2.25 0.68 41.72
CA LYS A 44 -1.36 1.14 42.78
C LYS A 44 -0.03 0.40 42.64
N ILE A 45 0.99 1.09 42.10
CA ILE A 45 2.37 0.62 42.13
C ILE A 45 2.96 1.09 43.45
N ASN A 46 3.34 0.14 44.31
CA ASN A 46 4.13 0.46 45.51
C ASN A 46 5.50 0.98 45.07
N PRO A 47 5.95 2.13 45.53
CA PRO A 47 7.31 2.60 45.26
C PRO A 47 8.32 1.69 45.96
N ILE A 48 9.34 1.24 45.19
CA ILE A 48 10.45 0.44 45.69
C ILE A 48 11.40 1.23 46.62
N MET A 49 11.19 2.51 46.78
CA MET A 49 11.89 3.32 47.78
C MET A 49 10.91 3.88 48.81
N ASN A 50 11.12 3.56 50.07
CA ASN A 50 10.42 4.16 51.19
C ASN A 50 10.79 5.65 51.24
N GLN A 51 9.79 6.50 51.36
CA GLN A 51 9.91 7.96 51.49
C GLN A 51 10.74 8.39 52.69
N GLU A 52 10.89 7.52 53.69
CA GLU A 52 11.66 7.77 54.94
C GLU A 52 13.17 7.87 54.75
N ASN A 53 13.75 7.41 53.59
CA ASN A 53 15.20 7.52 53.35
C ASN A 53 15.63 8.77 52.60
N ILE A 54 14.69 9.65 52.24
CA ILE A 54 14.98 10.89 51.50
C ILE A 54 15.15 12.09 52.41
N ASP A 55 14.55 12.07 53.61
CA ASP A 55 14.54 13.17 54.54
C ASP A 55 15.82 13.27 55.41
N ASP A 56 16.66 12.25 55.49
CA ASP A 56 17.89 12.19 56.30
C ASP A 56 19.17 12.53 55.50
N LEU A 57 19.10 12.96 54.26
CA LEU A 57 20.27 13.35 53.47
C LEU A 57 20.58 14.85 53.68
N ASP A 58 21.64 15.10 54.44
CA ASP A 58 22.22 16.45 54.66
C ASP A 58 22.73 17.04 53.32
N ILE A 59 21.95 17.99 52.75
CA ILE A 59 22.12 18.53 51.39
C ILE A 59 23.15 19.66 51.45
N THR A 60 24.44 19.36 51.48
CA THR A 60 25.50 20.38 51.52
C THR A 60 26.49 20.33 50.34
N SER A 61 26.33 19.44 49.35
CA SER A 61 27.06 19.54 48.07
C SER A 61 26.26 19.06 46.89
N ASP A 62 25.58 19.97 46.21
CA ASP A 62 24.76 19.72 45.03
C ASP A 62 25.48 18.92 43.94
N ASP A 63 26.78 19.09 43.78
CA ASP A 63 27.57 18.46 42.68
C ASP A 63 27.86 16.98 42.93
N PHE A 64 27.95 16.51 44.16
CA PHE A 64 28.23 15.10 44.50
C PHE A 64 26.97 14.23 44.38
N LEU A 65 25.86 14.71 44.89
CA LEU A 65 24.55 14.07 44.82
C LEU A 65 24.11 13.94 43.35
N GLU A 66 24.40 14.99 42.58
CA GLU A 66 24.09 15.01 41.14
C GLU A 66 24.82 13.90 40.38
N LYS A 67 26.13 13.77 40.57
CA LYS A 67 26.93 12.71 39.93
C LYS A 67 26.55 11.32 40.40
N SER A 68 26.20 11.15 41.67
CA SER A 68 25.78 9.87 42.24
C SER A 68 24.46 9.43 41.65
N LEU A 69 23.46 10.32 41.59
CA LEU A 69 22.13 9.98 41.03
C LEU A 69 22.17 9.74 39.52
N ILE A 70 22.96 10.51 38.77
CA ILE A 70 23.16 10.26 37.34
C ILE A 70 23.80 8.90 37.11
N ASN A 71 24.80 8.50 37.90
CA ASN A 71 25.40 7.21 37.81
C ASN A 71 24.44 6.09 38.17
N GLU A 72 23.60 6.29 39.17
CA GLU A 72 22.58 5.30 39.57
C GLU A 72 21.50 5.14 38.48
N ILE A 73 21.03 6.24 37.88
CA ILE A 73 20.11 6.19 36.72
C ILE A 73 20.76 5.48 35.54
N LYS A 74 22.01 5.80 35.20
CA LYS A 74 22.76 5.12 34.13
C LYS A 74 22.94 3.62 34.41
N GLN A 75 23.29 3.25 35.63
CA GLN A 75 23.42 1.84 36.02
C GLN A 75 22.08 1.11 35.93
N THR A 76 21.01 1.76 36.37
CA THR A 76 19.65 1.22 36.27
C THR A 76 19.24 1.02 34.83
N ILE A 77 19.46 2.00 33.96
CA ILE A 77 19.17 1.91 32.53
C ILE A 77 19.97 0.74 31.91
N ASN A 78 21.28 0.65 32.18
CA ASN A 78 22.12 -0.43 31.62
C ASN A 78 21.71 -1.83 32.15
N GLN A 79 21.35 -1.93 33.43
CA GLN A 79 20.84 -3.20 33.99
C GLN A 79 19.50 -3.62 33.35
N LEU A 80 18.68 -2.66 33.01
CA LEU A 80 17.38 -2.89 32.38
C LEU A 80 17.52 -3.19 30.89
N GLU A 81 18.45 -2.53 30.19
CA GLU A 81 18.81 -2.91 28.83
C GLU A 81 19.27 -4.37 28.79
N HIS A 82 20.18 -4.75 29.67
CA HIS A 82 20.66 -6.13 29.77
C HIS A 82 19.55 -7.12 30.14
N HIS A 83 18.64 -6.74 31.03
CA HIS A 83 17.48 -7.59 31.39
C HIS A 83 16.51 -7.73 30.22
N CYS A 84 16.27 -6.67 29.46
CA CYS A 84 15.40 -6.70 28.29
C CYS A 84 16.01 -7.41 27.08
N GLU A 85 17.33 -7.42 26.94
CA GLU A 85 18.05 -8.21 25.91
C GLU A 85 17.90 -9.72 26.15
N THR A 86 17.71 -10.14 27.40
CA THR A 86 17.54 -11.55 27.78
C THR A 86 16.08 -12.02 27.77
N GLN A 87 15.11 -11.10 27.70
CA GLN A 87 13.68 -11.42 27.59
C GLN A 87 13.13 -11.08 26.19
N ILE A 88 12.50 -12.06 25.56
CA ILE A 88 11.91 -11.93 24.23
C ILE A 88 10.37 -11.81 24.38
N GLY A 89 9.77 -10.67 23.96
CA GLY A 89 8.31 -10.50 23.89
C GLY A 89 7.82 -9.08 24.17
N GLU A 90 6.55 -8.82 23.87
CA GLU A 90 5.90 -7.51 24.06
C GLU A 90 5.95 -7.03 25.53
N SER A 91 5.80 -7.95 26.50
CA SER A 91 5.86 -7.63 27.93
C SER A 91 7.22 -7.04 28.35
N ALA A 92 8.33 -7.53 27.80
CA ALA A 92 9.66 -7.01 28.08
C ALA A 92 9.85 -5.58 27.58
N VAL A 93 9.25 -5.25 26.42
CA VAL A 93 9.29 -3.90 25.85
C VAL A 93 8.44 -2.92 26.65
N GLU A 94 7.26 -3.33 27.12
CA GLU A 94 6.41 -2.50 28.00
C GLU A 94 7.10 -2.19 29.33
N ASP A 95 7.76 -3.16 29.94
CA ASP A 95 8.55 -2.94 31.15
C ASP A 95 9.71 -1.99 30.92
N ARG A 96 10.41 -2.12 29.79
CA ARG A 96 11.46 -1.20 29.35
C ARG A 96 10.95 0.23 29.20
N CYS A 97 9.80 0.44 28.51
CA CYS A 97 9.16 1.74 28.37
C CYS A 97 8.80 2.35 29.71
N ARG A 98 8.26 1.58 30.63
CA ARG A 98 7.86 2.02 31.97
C ARG A 98 9.04 2.53 32.76
N ILE A 99 10.14 1.80 32.74
CA ILE A 99 11.33 2.13 33.52
C ILE A 99 12.08 3.31 32.95
N LEU A 100 12.21 3.40 31.61
CA LEU A 100 12.78 4.56 30.97
C LEU A 100 11.94 5.83 31.24
N SER A 101 10.62 5.70 31.33
CA SER A 101 9.73 6.80 31.73
C SER A 101 10.04 7.29 33.15
N TYR A 102 10.29 6.39 34.10
CA TYR A 102 10.71 6.77 35.44
C TYR A 102 12.06 7.48 35.46
N ALA A 103 13.02 7.02 34.68
CA ALA A 103 14.33 7.66 34.59
C ALA A 103 14.22 9.11 34.06
N ILE A 104 13.35 9.37 33.08
CA ILE A 104 13.08 10.71 32.57
C ILE A 104 12.45 11.58 33.64
N ILE A 105 11.41 11.11 34.34
CA ILE A 105 10.72 11.86 35.39
C ILE A 105 11.70 12.21 36.51
N LEU A 106 12.55 11.29 36.97
CA LEU A 106 13.51 11.55 38.01
C LEU A 106 14.51 12.63 37.60
N VAL A 107 15.02 12.58 36.36
CA VAL A 107 15.96 13.62 35.86
C VAL A 107 15.26 14.98 35.75
N ASP A 108 14.02 15.02 35.31
CA ASP A 108 13.23 16.25 35.17
C ASP A 108 12.91 16.89 36.54
N VAL A 109 12.45 16.09 37.51
CA VAL A 109 12.12 16.54 38.87
C VAL A 109 13.32 17.20 39.55
N TYR A 110 14.52 16.64 39.37
CA TYR A 110 15.74 17.20 39.99
C TYR A 110 16.33 18.36 39.17
N LYS A 111 15.67 18.84 38.09
CA LYS A 111 16.11 19.96 37.21
C LYS A 111 17.56 19.80 36.75
N LYS A 112 17.97 18.57 36.52
CA LYS A 112 19.36 18.26 36.18
C LYS A 112 19.59 18.46 34.70
N SER A 113 20.80 18.68 34.33
CA SER A 113 21.32 18.98 33.01
C SER A 113 20.50 18.38 31.86
N ILE A 114 20.02 19.21 30.94
CA ILE A 114 19.18 18.88 29.79
C ILE A 114 19.78 17.71 28.97
N SER A 115 21.11 17.62 28.89
CA SER A 115 21.81 16.56 28.18
C SER A 115 21.53 15.15 28.70
N ASN A 116 21.19 15.00 29.95
CA ASN A 116 20.88 13.69 30.54
C ASN A 116 19.53 13.15 30.06
N LEU A 117 18.69 13.97 29.43
CA LEU A 117 17.41 13.57 28.86
C LEU A 117 17.54 13.03 27.43
N ILE A 118 18.63 13.36 26.70
CA ILE A 118 18.82 12.98 25.30
C ILE A 118 18.73 11.45 25.13
N TYR A 119 19.58 10.72 25.84
CA TYR A 119 19.67 9.27 25.70
C TYR A 119 18.43 8.52 26.21
N PRO A 120 17.86 8.84 27.40
CA PRO A 120 16.58 8.25 27.85
C PRO A 120 15.44 8.45 26.85
N HIS A 121 15.26 9.66 26.33
CA HIS A 121 14.23 9.91 25.32
C HIS A 121 14.50 9.13 24.03
N ALA A 122 15.72 9.09 23.53
CA ALA A 122 16.07 8.30 22.34
C ALA A 122 15.73 6.82 22.52
N LYS A 123 16.11 6.22 23.66
CA LYS A 123 15.83 4.81 23.96
C LYS A 123 14.37 4.53 24.19
N LEU A 124 13.64 5.45 24.83
CA LEU A 124 12.21 5.31 25.04
C LEU A 124 11.46 5.40 23.71
N GLY A 125 11.87 6.33 22.83
CA GLY A 125 11.34 6.43 21.48
C GLY A 125 11.54 5.14 20.68
N GLU A 126 12.74 4.52 20.74
CA GLU A 126 12.97 3.21 20.11
C GLU A 126 12.06 2.12 20.68
N ALA A 127 11.94 2.06 22.02
CA ALA A 127 11.11 1.06 22.67
C ALA A 127 9.62 1.16 22.26
N TYR A 128 9.07 2.39 22.24
CA TYR A 128 7.71 2.62 21.76
C TYR A 128 7.53 2.29 20.26
N TYR A 129 8.55 2.60 19.44
CA TYR A 129 8.53 2.22 18.03
C TYR A 129 8.44 0.70 17.84
N ASP A 130 9.22 -0.06 18.61
CA ASP A 130 9.27 -1.52 18.49
C ASP A 130 7.92 -2.18 18.84
N ILE A 131 7.15 -1.58 19.77
CA ILE A 131 5.78 -2.02 20.09
C ILE A 131 4.70 -1.30 19.26
N LYS A 132 5.08 -0.53 18.24
CA LYS A 132 4.19 0.17 17.31
C LYS A 132 3.32 1.26 17.94
N TYR A 133 3.74 1.83 19.07
CA TYR A 133 3.11 2.98 19.70
C TYR A 133 3.71 4.26 19.09
N TYR A 134 3.31 4.53 17.84
CA TYR A 134 3.98 5.51 16.98
C TYR A 134 3.87 6.96 17.47
N GLU A 135 2.76 7.35 18.12
CA GLU A 135 2.63 8.68 18.71
C GLU A 135 3.64 8.92 19.84
N GLN A 136 3.72 7.99 20.80
CA GLN A 136 4.68 8.08 21.90
C GLN A 136 6.12 7.97 21.38
N ALA A 137 6.38 7.09 20.40
CA ALA A 137 7.68 6.98 19.76
C ALA A 137 8.10 8.32 19.14
N LYS A 138 7.20 8.94 18.37
CA LYS A 138 7.42 10.26 17.75
C LYS A 138 7.77 11.31 18.80
N GLU A 139 6.92 11.48 19.83
CA GLU A 139 7.12 12.45 20.90
C GLU A 139 8.50 12.32 21.55
N HIS A 140 8.88 11.09 21.89
CA HIS A 140 10.16 10.86 22.58
C HIS A 140 11.36 11.05 21.66
N ILE A 141 11.30 10.68 20.39
CA ILE A 141 12.39 10.92 19.44
C ILE A 141 12.53 12.43 19.18
N GLU A 142 11.44 13.17 19.01
CA GLU A 142 11.45 14.63 18.85
C GLU A 142 12.07 15.33 20.08
N ASN A 143 11.71 14.90 21.28
CA ASN A 143 12.31 15.41 22.52
C ASN A 143 13.82 15.10 22.58
N ALA A 144 14.27 13.91 22.18
CA ALA A 144 15.69 13.58 22.08
C ALA A 144 16.42 14.51 21.11
N PHE A 145 15.82 14.81 19.95
CA PHE A 145 16.40 15.74 18.97
C PHE A 145 16.42 17.19 19.47
N LYS A 146 15.33 17.63 20.09
CA LYS A 146 15.26 18.95 20.71
C LYS A 146 16.41 19.19 21.71
N TYR A 147 16.61 18.26 22.65
CA TYR A 147 17.68 18.35 23.62
C TYR A 147 19.08 18.18 23.01
N ASN A 148 19.24 17.34 21.98
CA ASN A 148 20.51 17.13 21.28
C ASN A 148 21.01 18.39 20.56
N ASN A 149 20.09 19.28 20.14
CA ASN A 149 20.41 20.48 19.35
C ASN A 149 20.42 21.77 20.14
N ASP A 150 20.09 21.73 21.44
CA ASP A 150 20.13 22.94 22.24
C ASP A 150 21.59 23.46 22.29
N SER A 151 21.81 24.61 21.64
CA SER A 151 23.11 25.27 21.54
C SER A 151 23.72 25.70 22.87
N ASN A 152 22.89 25.83 23.92
CA ASN A 152 23.34 26.13 25.26
C ASN A 152 24.05 24.96 25.93
N ASN A 153 24.06 23.80 25.29
CA ASN A 153 24.52 22.51 25.82
C ASN A 153 25.84 22.02 25.23
N GLU A 154 26.77 22.89 24.85
CA GLU A 154 28.08 22.49 24.30
C GLU A 154 28.91 21.56 25.23
N LYS A 155 28.58 21.49 26.49
CA LYS A 155 29.26 20.65 27.49
C LYS A 155 28.78 19.19 27.49
N TYR A 156 27.76 18.82 26.72
CA TYR A 156 27.10 17.54 26.84
C TYR A 156 27.34 16.62 25.62
N GLN A 157 27.34 15.34 25.90
CA GLN A 157 27.57 14.31 24.89
C GLN A 157 26.34 14.24 23.96
N LYS A 158 26.52 14.69 22.73
CA LYS A 158 25.52 14.53 21.65
C LYS A 158 25.36 13.06 21.29
N LEU A 159 24.23 12.72 20.68
CA LEU A 159 24.05 11.38 20.09
C LEU A 159 25.12 11.15 19.01
N PRO A 160 25.69 9.94 18.91
CA PRO A 160 26.50 9.55 17.77
C PRO A 160 25.72 9.76 16.46
N GLU A 161 26.41 10.19 15.42
CA GLU A 161 25.75 10.57 14.16
C GLU A 161 24.99 9.38 13.53
N ASP A 162 25.57 8.19 13.53
CA ASP A 162 24.89 6.97 13.05
C ASP A 162 23.62 6.64 13.84
N TYR A 163 23.64 6.90 15.16
CA TYR A 163 22.49 6.67 16.01
C TYR A 163 21.39 7.74 15.76
N PHE A 164 21.81 9.00 15.60
CA PHE A 164 20.90 10.09 15.23
C PHE A 164 20.21 9.80 13.88
N LEU A 165 20.95 9.33 12.88
CA LEU A 165 20.40 8.96 11.57
C LEU A 165 19.37 7.83 11.68
N ARG A 166 19.67 6.78 12.45
CA ARG A 166 18.72 5.68 12.70
C ARG A 166 17.42 6.16 13.37
N LEU A 167 17.52 7.07 14.33
CA LEU A 167 16.33 7.66 14.97
C LEU A 167 15.53 8.53 14.01
N ALA A 168 16.18 9.27 13.11
CA ALA A 168 15.50 10.06 12.09
C ALA A 168 14.70 9.18 11.11
N ILE A 169 15.24 8.01 10.75
CA ILE A 169 14.51 7.02 9.94
C ILE A 169 13.27 6.52 10.71
N LYS A 170 13.44 6.15 11.98
CA LYS A 170 12.31 5.72 12.83
C LYS A 170 11.26 6.82 13.00
N LEU A 171 11.68 8.08 13.14
CA LEU A 171 10.76 9.23 13.23
C LEU A 171 9.96 9.41 11.94
N SER A 172 10.62 9.32 10.78
CA SER A 172 9.91 9.39 9.50
C SER A 172 8.91 8.24 9.33
N LYS A 173 9.27 7.03 9.79
CA LYS A 173 8.35 5.88 9.79
C LYS A 173 7.16 6.08 10.75
N CYS A 174 7.39 6.63 11.95
CA CYS A 174 6.29 7.00 12.87
C CYS A 174 5.29 7.95 12.18
N ASN A 175 5.77 9.01 11.54
CA ASN A 175 4.92 9.96 10.84
C ASN A 175 4.15 9.28 9.68
N LEU A 176 4.78 8.36 8.95
CA LEU A 176 4.13 7.58 7.90
C LEU A 176 2.96 6.75 8.45
N GLU A 177 3.20 6.00 9.54
CA GLU A 177 2.18 5.16 10.18
C GLU A 177 1.04 6.00 10.81
N LEU A 178 1.35 7.20 11.27
CA LEU A 178 0.38 8.19 11.76
C LEU A 178 -0.33 8.95 10.62
N LYS A 179 -0.05 8.62 9.36
CA LYS A 179 -0.60 9.24 8.16
C LYS A 179 -0.24 10.73 7.99
N GLN A 180 0.82 11.16 8.62
CA GLN A 180 1.40 12.50 8.46
C GLN A 180 2.40 12.46 7.29
N TYR A 181 1.88 12.26 6.09
CA TYR A 181 2.68 11.87 4.91
C TYR A 181 3.66 12.97 4.47
N GLU A 182 3.26 14.25 4.51
CA GLU A 182 4.13 15.37 4.16
C GLU A 182 5.32 15.46 5.11
N THR A 183 5.05 15.33 6.43
CA THR A 183 6.10 15.34 7.44
C THR A 183 7.02 14.13 7.30
N ALA A 184 6.46 12.94 7.09
CA ALA A 184 7.21 11.72 6.84
C ALA A 184 8.14 11.88 5.63
N LEU A 185 7.62 12.40 4.51
CA LEU A 185 8.38 12.64 3.28
C LEU A 185 9.53 13.64 3.49
N LYS A 186 9.26 14.75 4.18
CA LYS A 186 10.25 15.78 4.47
C LYS A 186 11.40 15.25 5.31
N ILE A 187 11.09 14.52 6.40
CA ILE A 187 12.10 13.92 7.29
C ILE A 187 12.87 12.82 6.53
N ALA A 188 12.17 11.96 5.77
CA ALA A 188 12.80 10.88 5.03
C ALA A 188 13.77 11.38 3.97
N ASN A 189 13.40 12.42 3.19
CA ASN A 189 14.29 13.03 2.19
C ASN A 189 15.56 13.59 2.82
N LYS A 190 15.44 14.29 3.96
CA LYS A 190 16.62 14.80 4.68
C LYS A 190 17.46 13.66 5.28
N SER A 191 16.79 12.62 5.80
CA SER A 191 17.48 11.43 6.28
C SER A 191 18.23 10.72 5.16
N LEU A 192 17.67 10.62 3.96
CA LEU A 192 18.30 10.03 2.80
C LEU A 192 19.57 10.77 2.40
N GLU A 193 19.50 12.10 2.31
CA GLU A 193 20.67 12.93 1.99
C GLU A 193 21.78 12.73 3.00
N ASN A 194 21.48 12.80 4.30
CA ASN A 194 22.47 12.62 5.36
C ASN A 194 23.01 11.18 5.39
N ASN A 195 22.13 10.18 5.20
CA ASN A 195 22.53 8.77 5.22
C ASN A 195 23.47 8.44 4.04
N LYS A 196 23.18 8.97 2.84
CA LYS A 196 24.07 8.84 1.68
C LYS A 196 25.44 9.48 1.92
N ASN A 197 25.47 10.65 2.56
CA ASN A 197 26.72 11.33 2.88
C ASN A 197 27.53 10.56 3.91
N PHE A 198 26.92 9.89 4.87
CA PHE A 198 27.59 9.18 5.94
C PHE A 198 27.97 7.74 5.58
N PHE A 199 27.04 6.96 5.01
CA PHE A 199 27.22 5.53 4.70
C PHE A 199 27.46 5.26 3.20
N GLY A 200 27.11 6.21 2.32
CA GLY A 200 27.22 6.05 0.87
C GLY A 200 25.88 5.76 0.18
N GLU A 201 25.86 5.96 -1.15
CA GLU A 201 24.63 5.84 -1.96
C GLU A 201 24.06 4.41 -2.01
N ASN A 202 24.92 3.40 -1.92
CA ASN A 202 24.53 1.98 -2.05
C ASN A 202 24.36 1.29 -0.70
N ASP A 203 24.33 2.03 0.41
CA ASP A 203 24.16 1.43 1.73
C ASP A 203 22.74 0.85 1.90
N ILE A 204 22.67 -0.30 2.57
CA ILE A 204 21.43 -1.03 2.78
C ILE A 204 20.40 -0.24 3.61
N SER A 205 20.84 0.65 4.48
CA SER A 205 19.98 1.51 5.28
C SER A 205 19.16 2.49 4.43
N ASN A 206 19.61 2.82 3.21
CA ASN A 206 18.85 3.63 2.27
C ASN A 206 17.56 2.93 1.79
N VAL A 207 17.50 1.60 1.83
CA VAL A 207 16.31 0.84 1.39
C VAL A 207 15.08 1.19 2.23
N GLU A 208 15.24 1.24 3.56
CA GLU A 208 14.14 1.61 4.46
C GLU A 208 13.67 3.05 4.22
N ILE A 209 14.61 3.95 3.97
CA ILE A 209 14.29 5.37 3.70
C ILE A 209 13.54 5.52 2.37
N TYR A 210 14.02 4.86 1.31
CA TYR A 210 13.31 4.86 0.03
C TYR A 210 11.92 4.25 0.12
N ASP A 211 11.73 3.20 0.95
CA ASP A 211 10.41 2.61 1.18
C ASP A 211 9.46 3.61 1.84
N ILE A 212 9.93 4.38 2.83
CA ILE A 212 9.15 5.44 3.48
C ILE A 212 8.79 6.55 2.48
N ILE A 213 9.76 7.02 1.68
CA ILE A 213 9.56 8.06 0.66
C ILE A 213 8.49 7.60 -0.33
N TYR A 214 8.67 6.43 -0.93
CA TYR A 214 7.73 5.85 -1.87
C TYR A 214 6.31 5.74 -1.30
N GLN A 215 6.18 5.22 -0.07
CA GLN A 215 4.87 5.07 0.56
C GLN A 215 4.21 6.43 0.86
N ALA A 216 5.00 7.42 1.29
CA ALA A 216 4.50 8.78 1.53
C ALA A 216 4.04 9.43 0.23
N GLU A 217 4.86 9.40 -0.83
CA GLU A 217 4.53 9.94 -2.15
C GLU A 217 3.29 9.29 -2.75
N LYS A 218 3.17 7.97 -2.67
CA LYS A 218 1.99 7.24 -3.12
C LYS A 218 0.72 7.71 -2.42
N ASN A 219 0.77 7.91 -1.09
CA ASN A 219 -0.39 8.37 -0.31
C ASN A 219 -0.69 9.86 -0.53
N LEU A 220 0.28 10.66 -0.94
CA LEU A 220 0.12 12.05 -1.36
C LEU A 220 -0.29 12.20 -2.83
N GLU A 221 -0.49 11.07 -3.54
CA GLU A 221 -0.80 11.03 -4.97
C GLU A 221 0.28 11.68 -5.86
N ILE A 222 1.53 11.72 -5.38
CA ILE A 222 2.71 12.16 -6.14
C ILE A 222 3.26 10.95 -6.93
N ILE A 223 2.45 10.46 -7.87
CA ILE A 223 2.65 9.14 -8.49
C ILE A 223 3.93 9.05 -9.33
N PRO A 224 4.32 10.06 -10.15
CA PRO A 224 5.54 9.98 -10.94
C PRO A 224 6.80 9.76 -10.11
N GLU A 225 6.96 10.50 -9.00
CA GLU A 225 8.09 10.38 -8.08
C GLU A 225 8.06 9.04 -7.34
N ALA A 226 6.87 8.59 -6.91
CA ALA A 226 6.69 7.28 -6.29
C ALA A 226 7.14 6.13 -7.21
N ILE A 227 6.89 6.22 -8.50
CA ILE A 227 7.36 5.24 -9.50
C ILE A 227 8.90 5.23 -9.54
N GLU A 228 9.54 6.40 -9.59
CA GLU A 228 11.01 6.47 -9.66
C GLU A 228 11.66 5.93 -8.39
N HIS A 229 11.16 6.27 -7.22
CA HIS A 229 11.69 5.73 -5.96
C HIS A 229 11.43 4.23 -5.81
N LEU A 230 10.30 3.73 -6.29
CA LEU A 230 10.03 2.28 -6.27
C LEU A 230 10.91 1.52 -7.27
N LYS A 231 11.31 2.11 -8.39
CA LYS A 231 12.32 1.53 -9.30
C LYS A 231 13.69 1.41 -8.62
N ILE A 232 14.11 2.46 -7.89
CA ILE A 232 15.33 2.41 -7.11
C ILE A 232 15.26 1.28 -6.07
N LEU A 233 14.13 1.15 -5.37
CA LEU A 233 13.89 0.05 -4.43
C LEU A 233 13.98 -1.32 -5.10
N TYR A 234 13.40 -1.48 -6.28
CA TYR A 234 13.49 -2.73 -7.05
C TYR A 234 14.96 -3.08 -7.37
N GLU A 235 15.78 -2.10 -7.74
CA GLU A 235 17.23 -2.32 -7.96
C GLU A 235 17.97 -2.74 -6.69
N PHE A 236 17.65 -2.13 -5.55
CA PHE A 236 18.16 -2.57 -4.26
C PHE A 236 17.73 -4.00 -3.94
N TYR A 237 16.44 -4.31 -4.09
CA TYR A 237 15.91 -5.64 -3.81
C TYR A 237 16.56 -6.70 -4.70
N SER A 238 16.80 -6.41 -5.99
CA SER A 238 17.45 -7.33 -6.91
C SER A 238 18.94 -7.61 -6.55
N LYS A 239 19.61 -6.66 -5.89
CA LYS A 239 21.00 -6.81 -5.43
C LYS A 239 21.11 -7.54 -4.08
N ILE A 240 20.14 -7.31 -3.19
CA ILE A 240 20.16 -7.83 -1.80
C ILE A 240 19.54 -9.22 -1.72
N TYR A 241 18.42 -9.40 -2.41
CA TYR A 241 17.66 -10.64 -2.47
C TYR A 241 17.85 -11.28 -3.86
N ASP A 242 17.55 -12.55 -3.98
CA ASP A 242 17.41 -13.15 -5.31
C ASP A 242 16.35 -12.37 -6.10
N GLU A 243 16.60 -12.14 -7.39
CA GLU A 243 15.61 -11.53 -8.29
C GLU A 243 14.25 -12.25 -8.26
N LYS A 244 14.22 -13.55 -7.90
CA LYS A 244 13.02 -14.36 -7.73
C LYS A 244 12.30 -14.14 -6.39
N SER A 245 12.79 -13.23 -5.56
CA SER A 245 12.16 -12.94 -4.27
C SER A 245 10.78 -12.31 -4.44
N ASP A 246 9.90 -12.55 -3.46
CA ASP A 246 8.58 -11.91 -3.43
C ASP A 246 8.68 -10.38 -3.37
N LYS A 247 9.75 -9.82 -2.78
CA LYS A 247 9.96 -8.36 -2.75
C LYS A 247 10.17 -7.78 -4.13
N CYS A 248 11.00 -8.43 -4.97
CA CYS A 248 11.21 -8.02 -6.36
C CYS A 248 9.92 -8.16 -7.17
N SER A 249 9.21 -9.28 -7.02
CA SER A 249 7.96 -9.52 -7.72
C SER A 249 6.88 -8.50 -7.34
N ASN A 250 6.72 -8.21 -6.04
CA ASN A 250 5.77 -7.22 -5.56
C ASN A 250 6.11 -5.80 -6.04
N ALA A 251 7.39 -5.43 -6.08
CA ALA A 251 7.80 -4.14 -6.61
C ALA A 251 7.43 -3.98 -8.09
N LEU A 252 7.65 -5.00 -8.93
CA LEU A 252 7.23 -4.97 -10.34
C LEU A 252 5.73 -4.79 -10.51
N LYS A 253 4.94 -5.53 -9.72
CA LYS A 253 3.47 -5.43 -9.73
C LYS A 253 2.99 -4.04 -9.33
N GLU A 254 3.61 -3.47 -8.31
CA GLU A 254 3.27 -2.16 -7.79
C GLU A 254 3.65 -1.04 -8.77
N ILE A 255 4.84 -1.10 -9.39
CA ILE A 255 5.24 -0.18 -10.46
C ILE A 255 4.22 -0.20 -11.61
N ALA A 256 3.81 -1.41 -12.04
CA ALA A 256 2.80 -1.56 -13.08
C ALA A 256 1.46 -0.91 -12.68
N SER A 257 1.04 -1.09 -11.42
CA SER A 257 -0.19 -0.49 -10.89
C SER A 257 -0.13 1.04 -10.84
N LEU A 258 1.01 1.62 -10.48
CA LEU A 258 1.19 3.07 -10.47
C LEU A 258 1.16 3.65 -11.90
N TYR A 259 1.79 2.99 -12.87
CA TYR A 259 1.68 3.37 -14.28
C TYR A 259 0.23 3.27 -14.81
N GLU A 260 -0.54 2.27 -14.34
CA GLU A 260 -1.98 2.16 -14.66
C GLU A 260 -2.77 3.37 -14.13
N ILE A 261 -2.48 3.84 -12.90
CA ILE A 261 -3.07 5.04 -12.30
C ILE A 261 -2.75 6.29 -13.14
N GLU A 262 -1.51 6.43 -13.59
CA GLU A 262 -1.06 7.52 -14.48
C GLU A 262 -1.56 7.38 -15.92
N LYS A 263 -2.34 6.33 -16.22
CA LYS A 263 -2.81 6.01 -17.59
C LYS A 263 -1.69 5.81 -18.61
N GLN A 264 -0.50 5.53 -18.14
CA GLN A 264 0.65 5.15 -18.96
C GLN A 264 0.56 3.64 -19.24
N TYR A 265 -0.44 3.25 -20.05
CA TYR A 265 -0.84 1.85 -20.22
C TYR A 265 0.23 0.99 -20.89
N LYS A 266 1.09 1.57 -21.74
CA LYS A 266 2.19 0.83 -22.38
C LYS A 266 3.25 0.41 -21.37
N GLU A 267 3.64 1.34 -20.51
CA GLU A 267 4.59 1.12 -19.42
C GLU A 267 4.00 0.14 -18.41
N ALA A 268 2.73 0.30 -18.04
CA ALA A 268 2.03 -0.64 -17.17
C ALA A 268 2.06 -2.07 -17.72
N ILE A 269 1.77 -2.26 -19.00
CA ILE A 269 1.83 -3.56 -19.68
C ILE A 269 3.23 -4.15 -19.60
N GLU A 270 4.28 -3.36 -19.85
CA GLU A 270 5.66 -3.83 -19.78
C GLU A 270 6.01 -4.38 -18.39
N TYR A 271 5.68 -3.63 -17.33
CA TYR A 271 5.96 -4.06 -15.97
C TYR A 271 5.07 -5.22 -15.50
N TYR A 272 3.79 -5.27 -15.94
CA TYR A 272 2.95 -6.44 -15.70
C TYR A 272 3.48 -7.70 -16.42
N PHE A 273 4.06 -7.58 -17.62
CA PHE A 273 4.72 -8.72 -18.27
C PHE A 273 5.97 -9.17 -17.51
N LYS A 274 6.81 -8.23 -17.01
CA LYS A 274 7.95 -8.60 -16.16
C LYS A 274 7.48 -9.35 -14.91
N TYR A 275 6.41 -8.88 -14.28
CA TYR A 275 5.80 -9.55 -13.14
C TYR A 275 5.22 -10.92 -13.51
N PHE A 276 4.45 -11.00 -14.59
CA PHE A 276 3.85 -12.23 -15.10
C PHE A 276 4.91 -13.32 -15.32
N ASN A 277 5.96 -13.02 -16.07
CA ASN A 277 7.06 -13.95 -16.32
C ASN A 277 7.72 -14.40 -15.03
N ARG A 278 7.83 -13.50 -14.05
CA ARG A 278 8.45 -13.82 -12.76
C ARG A 278 7.63 -14.82 -11.94
N ILE A 279 6.33 -14.60 -11.82
CA ILE A 279 5.46 -15.52 -11.06
C ILE A 279 5.35 -16.89 -11.76
N GLU A 280 5.43 -16.93 -13.10
CA GLU A 280 5.45 -18.15 -13.88
C GLU A 280 6.70 -19.00 -13.59
N GLU A 281 7.87 -18.35 -13.45
CA GLU A 281 9.13 -19.03 -13.16
C GLU A 281 9.23 -19.58 -11.72
N ILE A 282 8.56 -18.94 -10.75
CA ILE A 282 8.72 -19.27 -9.32
C ILE A 282 7.87 -20.47 -8.92
N ASP A 283 6.56 -20.40 -9.14
CA ASP A 283 5.62 -21.45 -8.69
C ASP A 283 4.30 -21.42 -9.45
N ILE A 284 4.29 -22.01 -10.62
CA ILE A 284 3.09 -22.08 -11.46
C ILE A 284 1.90 -22.66 -10.71
N LYS A 285 2.09 -23.76 -9.95
CA LYS A 285 0.96 -24.53 -9.39
C LYS A 285 0.16 -23.75 -8.35
N ASN A 286 0.87 -23.04 -7.46
CA ASN A 286 0.23 -22.29 -6.38
C ASN A 286 -0.18 -20.87 -6.82
N LYS A 287 0.46 -20.36 -7.88
CA LYS A 287 0.22 -18.99 -8.39
C LYS A 287 -0.69 -18.90 -9.62
N MET A 288 -1.34 -19.99 -10.02
CA MET A 288 -2.20 -20.05 -11.21
C MET A 288 -3.29 -18.97 -11.22
N LYS A 289 -3.92 -18.69 -10.07
CA LYS A 289 -4.90 -17.61 -9.98
C LYS A 289 -4.26 -16.25 -10.25
N GLU A 290 -3.10 -16.01 -9.66
CA GLU A 290 -2.37 -14.75 -9.79
C GLU A 290 -1.88 -14.51 -11.22
N ILE A 291 -1.40 -15.56 -11.89
CA ILE A 291 -1.05 -15.57 -13.32
C ILE A 291 -2.26 -15.17 -14.16
N TYR A 292 -3.41 -15.76 -13.86
CA TYR A 292 -4.65 -15.52 -14.59
C TYR A 292 -5.18 -14.09 -14.38
N ASP A 293 -5.21 -13.63 -13.12
CA ASP A 293 -5.64 -12.28 -12.78
C ASP A 293 -4.71 -11.22 -13.44
N THR A 294 -3.40 -11.50 -13.49
CA THR A 294 -2.41 -10.62 -14.15
C THR A 294 -2.62 -10.62 -15.67
N ALA A 295 -2.89 -11.77 -16.26
CA ALA A 295 -3.18 -11.87 -17.69
C ALA A 295 -4.46 -11.08 -18.07
N MET A 296 -5.50 -11.17 -17.26
CA MET A 296 -6.72 -10.37 -17.42
C MET A 296 -6.45 -8.86 -17.32
N LYS A 297 -5.58 -8.45 -16.40
CA LYS A 297 -5.13 -7.06 -16.29
C LYS A 297 -4.40 -6.59 -17.56
N ILE A 298 -3.41 -7.34 -18.03
CA ILE A 298 -2.67 -7.03 -19.26
C ILE A 298 -3.62 -6.87 -20.44
N ALA A 299 -4.55 -7.83 -20.62
CA ALA A 299 -5.53 -7.76 -21.69
C ALA A 299 -6.49 -6.57 -21.55
N GLY A 300 -6.87 -6.21 -20.32
CA GLY A 300 -7.63 -5.00 -20.04
C GLY A 300 -6.91 -3.74 -20.50
N LEU A 301 -5.62 -3.62 -20.21
CA LEU A 301 -4.79 -2.48 -20.62
C LEU A 301 -4.61 -2.43 -22.15
N TYR A 302 -4.47 -3.56 -22.81
CA TYR A 302 -4.50 -3.61 -24.30
C TYR A 302 -5.85 -3.12 -24.85
N ALA A 303 -6.96 -3.47 -24.20
CA ALA A 303 -8.28 -2.98 -24.60
C ALA A 303 -8.42 -1.46 -24.41
N GLU A 304 -7.88 -0.88 -23.32
CA GLU A 304 -7.81 0.57 -23.14
C GLU A 304 -7.01 1.26 -24.26
N LEU A 305 -5.95 0.63 -24.75
CA LEU A 305 -5.19 1.07 -25.92
C LEU A 305 -5.89 0.79 -27.25
N LYS A 306 -7.10 0.21 -27.26
CA LYS A 306 -7.85 -0.25 -28.41
C LYS A 306 -7.12 -1.33 -29.25
N GLN A 307 -6.19 -2.03 -28.63
CA GLN A 307 -5.44 -3.15 -29.19
C GLN A 307 -6.20 -4.45 -28.89
N TYR A 308 -7.43 -4.54 -29.42
CA TYR A 308 -8.36 -5.63 -29.08
C TYR A 308 -7.87 -6.99 -29.58
N LYS A 309 -7.14 -7.03 -30.69
CA LYS A 309 -6.60 -8.25 -31.26
C LYS A 309 -5.51 -8.83 -30.37
N GLU A 310 -4.58 -7.98 -29.94
CA GLU A 310 -3.48 -8.35 -29.05
C GLU A 310 -4.04 -8.87 -27.71
N ALA A 311 -5.05 -8.19 -27.15
CA ALA A 311 -5.73 -8.64 -25.94
C ALA A 311 -6.39 -10.01 -26.11
N TYR A 312 -7.12 -10.20 -27.20
CA TYR A 312 -7.83 -11.45 -27.50
C TYR A 312 -6.87 -12.62 -27.71
N ASP A 313 -5.85 -12.44 -28.57
CA ASP A 313 -4.87 -13.48 -28.88
C ASP A 313 -4.05 -13.86 -27.64
N PHE A 314 -3.68 -12.88 -26.83
CA PHE A 314 -2.97 -13.11 -25.57
C PHE A 314 -3.80 -13.95 -24.59
N LEU A 315 -5.04 -13.56 -24.30
CA LEU A 315 -5.90 -14.33 -23.39
C LEU A 315 -6.19 -15.73 -23.91
N LYS A 316 -6.39 -15.88 -25.20
CA LYS A 316 -6.60 -17.18 -25.82
C LYS A 316 -5.38 -18.10 -25.66
N LYS A 317 -4.16 -17.53 -25.78
CA LYS A 317 -2.93 -18.27 -25.52
C LYS A 317 -2.87 -18.72 -24.05
N ILE A 318 -3.12 -17.79 -23.11
CA ILE A 318 -3.13 -18.08 -21.67
C ILE A 318 -4.16 -19.18 -21.31
N ASP A 319 -5.37 -19.10 -21.86
CA ASP A 319 -6.40 -20.10 -21.61
C ASP A 319 -5.98 -21.49 -22.10
N ASN A 320 -5.36 -21.59 -23.28
CA ASN A 320 -4.87 -22.85 -23.83
C ASN A 320 -3.73 -23.44 -22.98
N GLU A 321 -2.80 -22.62 -22.51
CA GLU A 321 -1.64 -23.05 -21.74
C GLU A 321 -1.99 -23.44 -20.29
N TYR A 322 -2.94 -22.75 -19.67
CA TYR A 322 -3.20 -22.86 -18.22
C TYR A 322 -4.59 -23.39 -17.86
N ASN A 323 -5.44 -23.73 -18.84
CA ASN A 323 -6.84 -24.12 -18.58
C ASN A 323 -6.98 -25.36 -17.68
N ASN A 324 -6.00 -26.27 -17.69
CA ASN A 324 -6.04 -27.51 -16.89
C ASN A 324 -5.46 -27.35 -15.48
N GLY A 325 -4.82 -26.24 -15.16
CA GLY A 325 -4.12 -26.03 -13.90
C GLY A 325 -4.87 -25.19 -12.85
N TYR A 326 -5.80 -24.35 -13.30
CA TYR A 326 -6.57 -23.45 -12.43
C TYR A 326 -8.04 -23.85 -12.37
N ASN A 327 -8.51 -24.22 -11.18
CA ASN A 327 -9.92 -24.52 -10.96
C ASN A 327 -10.72 -23.21 -10.82
N LYS A 328 -11.10 -22.63 -11.98
CA LYS A 328 -11.83 -21.36 -12.06
C LYS A 328 -13.19 -21.48 -11.35
N THR A 329 -13.52 -20.51 -10.50
CA THR A 329 -14.87 -20.38 -9.96
C THR A 329 -15.87 -20.06 -11.06
N ASP A 330 -17.16 -20.31 -10.82
CA ASP A 330 -18.22 -19.93 -11.77
C ASP A 330 -18.17 -18.43 -12.11
N LYS A 331 -17.81 -17.59 -11.13
CA LYS A 331 -17.63 -16.14 -11.31
C LYS A 331 -16.45 -15.87 -12.26
N ASP A 332 -15.29 -16.46 -12.02
CA ASP A 332 -14.10 -16.26 -12.84
C ASP A 332 -14.36 -16.68 -14.32
N LYS A 333 -15.08 -17.81 -14.52
CA LYS A 333 -15.46 -18.27 -15.85
C LYS A 333 -16.37 -17.29 -16.58
N CYS A 334 -17.36 -16.73 -15.86
CA CYS A 334 -18.28 -15.76 -16.42
C CYS A 334 -17.58 -14.44 -16.76
N GLU A 335 -16.73 -13.92 -15.87
CA GLU A 335 -15.97 -12.69 -16.08
C GLU A 335 -15.04 -12.81 -17.28
N TYR A 336 -14.28 -13.90 -17.36
CA TYR A 336 -13.40 -14.19 -18.51
C TYR A 336 -14.16 -14.24 -19.81
N GLN A 337 -15.20 -15.08 -19.88
CA GLN A 337 -15.91 -15.30 -21.14
C GLN A 337 -16.68 -14.05 -21.59
N ASN A 338 -17.21 -13.27 -20.63
CA ASN A 338 -17.81 -11.98 -20.94
C ASN A 338 -16.79 -11.00 -21.52
N PHE A 339 -15.57 -10.98 -20.97
CA PHE A 339 -14.50 -10.13 -21.49
C PHE A 339 -14.04 -10.59 -22.87
N MET A 340 -13.91 -11.90 -23.11
CA MET A 340 -13.62 -12.45 -24.45
C MET A 340 -14.69 -12.07 -25.48
N CYS A 341 -15.97 -12.09 -25.09
CA CYS A 341 -17.05 -11.60 -25.96
C CYS A 341 -16.89 -10.09 -26.26
N THR A 342 -16.52 -9.29 -25.25
CA THR A 342 -16.30 -7.84 -25.44
C THR A 342 -15.14 -7.58 -26.41
N LEU A 343 -14.03 -8.28 -26.26
CA LEU A 343 -12.90 -8.19 -27.18
C LEU A 343 -13.29 -8.62 -28.60
N ALA A 344 -13.95 -9.77 -28.74
CA ALA A 344 -14.41 -10.30 -30.01
C ALA A 344 -15.38 -9.36 -30.74
N PHE A 345 -16.29 -8.71 -30.01
CA PHE A 345 -17.17 -7.68 -30.56
C PHE A 345 -16.39 -6.51 -31.17
N ASN A 346 -15.34 -6.05 -30.46
CA ASN A 346 -14.51 -4.92 -30.92
C ASN A 346 -13.57 -5.31 -32.09
N LEU A 347 -13.38 -6.60 -32.37
CA LEU A 347 -12.64 -7.06 -33.56
C LEU A 347 -13.44 -6.88 -34.86
N ASN A 348 -14.74 -6.60 -34.78
CA ASN A 348 -15.66 -6.50 -35.91
C ASN A 348 -15.68 -7.78 -36.80
N ASP A 349 -15.45 -8.95 -36.21
CA ASP A 349 -15.59 -10.24 -36.86
C ASP A 349 -16.76 -11.01 -36.26
N ASP A 350 -17.87 -11.03 -37.00
CA ASP A 350 -19.11 -11.67 -36.54
C ASP A 350 -18.93 -13.17 -36.26
N ASN A 351 -18.00 -13.86 -36.92
CA ASN A 351 -17.75 -15.29 -36.68
C ASN A 351 -17.00 -15.52 -35.37
N ILE A 352 -15.98 -14.72 -35.11
CA ILE A 352 -15.25 -14.77 -33.84
C ILE A 352 -16.20 -14.42 -32.68
N TYR A 353 -16.99 -13.36 -32.85
CA TYR A 353 -17.93 -12.91 -31.83
C TYR A 353 -19.01 -13.97 -31.56
N LEU A 354 -19.60 -14.58 -32.60
CA LEU A 354 -20.57 -15.63 -32.43
C LEU A 354 -19.98 -16.86 -31.68
N ASN A 355 -18.76 -17.25 -32.01
CA ASN A 355 -18.09 -18.36 -31.33
C ASN A 355 -17.91 -18.08 -29.82
N GLU A 356 -17.50 -16.87 -29.45
CA GLU A 356 -17.33 -16.53 -28.05
C GLU A 356 -18.67 -16.40 -27.32
N LEU A 357 -19.74 -15.90 -27.98
CA LEU A 357 -21.09 -15.87 -27.43
C LEU A 357 -21.64 -17.28 -27.16
N LEU A 358 -21.40 -18.24 -28.06
CA LEU A 358 -21.83 -19.64 -27.87
C LEU A 358 -21.07 -20.30 -26.70
N LYS A 359 -19.80 -20.01 -26.55
CA LYS A 359 -19.05 -20.44 -25.33
C LYS A 359 -19.63 -19.81 -24.08
N PHE A 360 -19.98 -18.52 -24.13
CA PHE A 360 -20.56 -17.82 -22.99
C PHE A 360 -21.95 -18.38 -22.62
N GLU A 361 -22.79 -18.70 -23.60
CA GLU A 361 -24.05 -19.43 -23.38
C GLU A 361 -23.78 -20.70 -22.56
N ASN A 362 -22.82 -21.53 -23.00
CA ASN A 362 -22.47 -22.77 -22.29
C ASN A 362 -22.00 -22.52 -20.86
N VAL A 363 -21.15 -21.50 -20.63
CA VAL A 363 -20.68 -21.14 -19.29
C VAL A 363 -21.85 -20.72 -18.41
N LEU A 364 -22.71 -19.84 -18.92
CA LEU A 364 -23.87 -19.33 -18.16
C LEU A 364 -24.87 -20.44 -17.81
N VAL A 365 -25.11 -21.38 -18.73
CA VAL A 365 -26.02 -22.52 -18.46
C VAL A 365 -25.46 -23.50 -17.42
N GLN A 366 -24.14 -23.64 -17.33
CA GLN A 366 -23.49 -24.55 -16.37
C GLN A 366 -23.33 -23.92 -14.98
N CYS A 367 -23.32 -22.61 -14.85
CA CYS A 367 -23.15 -21.93 -13.58
C CYS A 367 -24.40 -22.07 -12.68
N LYS A 368 -24.18 -22.40 -11.40
CA LYS A 368 -25.27 -22.65 -10.43
C LYS A 368 -26.07 -21.40 -10.04
N LYS A 369 -25.44 -20.20 -10.17
CA LYS A 369 -26.06 -18.90 -9.88
C LYS A 369 -25.99 -18.05 -11.15
N ILE A 370 -26.94 -18.26 -12.04
CA ILE A 370 -27.01 -17.56 -13.33
C ILE A 370 -27.60 -16.16 -13.11
N ASP A 371 -26.93 -15.13 -13.62
CA ASP A 371 -27.58 -13.87 -13.93
C ASP A 371 -28.45 -14.08 -15.19
N SER A 372 -29.78 -14.27 -14.96
CA SER A 372 -30.72 -14.50 -16.04
C SER A 372 -30.73 -13.36 -17.06
N ASN A 373 -30.44 -12.11 -16.64
CA ASN A 373 -30.38 -10.98 -17.57
C ASN A 373 -29.19 -11.09 -18.51
N MET A 374 -28.03 -11.57 -17.99
CA MET A 374 -26.84 -11.79 -18.78
C MET A 374 -27.07 -12.89 -19.84
N LEU A 375 -27.69 -13.98 -19.46
CA LEU A 375 -28.08 -15.05 -20.41
C LEU A 375 -29.07 -14.55 -21.46
N GLY A 376 -30.10 -13.78 -21.06
CA GLY A 376 -31.05 -13.19 -21.98
C GLY A 376 -30.41 -12.26 -23.02
N LYS A 377 -29.48 -11.39 -22.58
CA LYS A 377 -28.68 -10.51 -23.46
C LYS A 377 -27.78 -11.31 -24.39
N THR A 378 -27.15 -12.39 -23.91
CA THR A 378 -26.34 -13.27 -24.73
C THR A 378 -27.17 -13.90 -25.85
N TYR A 379 -28.38 -14.36 -25.56
CA TYR A 379 -29.30 -14.86 -26.58
C TYR A 379 -29.70 -13.83 -27.62
N LEU A 380 -29.96 -12.57 -27.20
CA LEU A 380 -30.24 -11.49 -28.15
C LEU A 380 -29.07 -11.27 -29.11
N ASN A 381 -27.84 -11.15 -28.58
CA ASN A 381 -26.65 -10.94 -29.40
C ASN A 381 -26.42 -12.09 -30.39
N ILE A 382 -26.62 -13.34 -29.96
CA ILE A 382 -26.51 -14.51 -30.87
C ILE A 382 -27.59 -14.40 -31.96
N GLY A 383 -28.82 -14.05 -31.61
CA GLY A 383 -29.91 -13.86 -32.56
C GLY A 383 -29.60 -12.79 -33.60
N ASP A 384 -29.01 -11.65 -33.18
CA ASP A 384 -28.60 -10.55 -34.06
C ASP A 384 -27.51 -10.99 -35.05
N ILE A 385 -26.53 -11.76 -34.61
CA ILE A 385 -25.47 -12.28 -35.52
C ILE A 385 -26.06 -13.27 -36.52
N TYR A 386 -26.92 -14.20 -36.11
CA TYR A 386 -27.57 -15.12 -37.05
C TYR A 386 -28.45 -14.39 -38.05
N LYS A 387 -29.13 -13.29 -37.64
CA LYS A 387 -29.87 -12.40 -38.54
C LYS A 387 -28.96 -11.83 -39.63
N LYS A 388 -27.81 -11.28 -39.24
CA LYS A 388 -26.80 -10.74 -40.17
C LYS A 388 -26.27 -11.78 -41.15
N GLN A 389 -26.14 -13.02 -40.69
CA GLN A 389 -25.71 -14.16 -41.53
C GLN A 389 -26.81 -14.76 -42.41
N ASN A 390 -28.03 -14.19 -42.41
CA ASN A 390 -29.22 -14.69 -43.08
C ASN A 390 -29.70 -16.07 -42.57
N GLU A 391 -29.26 -16.50 -41.41
CA GLU A 391 -29.69 -17.72 -40.72
C GLU A 391 -30.96 -17.42 -39.89
N PHE A 392 -32.04 -17.04 -40.60
CA PHE A 392 -33.24 -16.46 -39.98
C PHE A 392 -33.92 -17.41 -38.99
N ASP A 393 -33.94 -18.70 -39.22
CA ASP A 393 -34.58 -19.67 -38.33
C ASP A 393 -33.83 -19.76 -36.98
N LYS A 394 -32.52 -19.76 -37.01
CA LYS A 394 -31.71 -19.72 -35.79
C LYS A 394 -31.87 -18.38 -35.03
N SER A 395 -31.88 -17.26 -35.76
CA SER A 395 -32.12 -15.96 -35.19
C SER A 395 -33.45 -15.93 -34.40
N ILE A 396 -34.54 -16.40 -35.01
CA ILE A 396 -35.85 -16.46 -34.35
C ILE A 396 -35.81 -17.40 -33.14
N GLU A 397 -35.14 -18.53 -33.21
CA GLU A 397 -34.98 -19.46 -32.09
C GLU A 397 -34.33 -18.77 -30.89
N TYR A 398 -33.21 -18.09 -31.11
CA TYR A 398 -32.46 -17.41 -30.05
C TYR A 398 -33.24 -16.23 -29.46
N TYR A 399 -33.96 -15.45 -30.26
CA TYR A 399 -34.84 -14.42 -29.75
C TYR A 399 -35.99 -14.99 -28.88
N LYS A 400 -36.52 -16.16 -29.24
CA LYS A 400 -37.53 -16.86 -28.42
C LYS A 400 -36.91 -17.36 -27.10
N LYS A 401 -35.66 -17.84 -27.10
CA LYS A 401 -34.93 -18.17 -25.86
C LYS A 401 -34.78 -16.92 -24.97
N ALA A 402 -34.34 -15.79 -25.53
CA ALA A 402 -34.24 -14.52 -24.80
C ALA A 402 -35.61 -14.08 -24.21
N MET A 403 -36.66 -14.14 -25.03
CA MET A 403 -38.03 -13.83 -24.60
C MET A 403 -38.46 -14.68 -23.40
N SER A 404 -38.11 -15.97 -23.39
CA SER A 404 -38.46 -16.87 -22.28
C SER A 404 -37.79 -16.47 -20.95
N ILE A 405 -36.57 -15.94 -21.01
CA ILE A 405 -35.84 -15.44 -19.86
C ILE A 405 -36.49 -14.14 -19.34
N PHE A 406 -36.68 -13.15 -20.21
CA PHE A 406 -37.21 -11.84 -19.80
C PHE A 406 -38.67 -11.91 -19.39
N LYS A 407 -39.44 -12.87 -19.89
CA LYS A 407 -40.81 -13.15 -19.42
C LYS A 407 -40.82 -13.57 -17.93
N LYS A 408 -39.84 -14.37 -17.50
CA LYS A 408 -39.70 -14.75 -16.09
C LYS A 408 -39.30 -13.56 -15.21
N ASN A 409 -38.56 -12.60 -15.76
CA ASN A 409 -38.07 -11.42 -15.04
C ASN A 409 -39.06 -10.26 -15.05
N SER A 410 -40.26 -10.43 -15.68
CA SER A 410 -41.33 -9.40 -15.76
C SER A 410 -40.94 -8.10 -16.46
N ASP A 411 -39.99 -8.14 -17.41
CA ASP A 411 -39.56 -6.98 -18.19
C ASP A 411 -40.42 -6.78 -19.44
N GLY A 412 -41.56 -6.09 -19.25
CA GLY A 412 -42.56 -5.89 -20.29
C GLY A 412 -42.05 -5.12 -21.52
N ASN A 413 -41.18 -4.15 -21.35
CA ASN A 413 -40.64 -3.32 -22.45
C ASN A 413 -39.73 -4.14 -23.37
N LEU A 414 -38.81 -4.90 -22.79
CA LEU A 414 -37.93 -5.82 -23.53
C LEU A 414 -38.71 -6.90 -24.29
N LEU A 415 -39.82 -7.39 -23.72
CA LEU A 415 -40.66 -8.37 -24.39
C LEU A 415 -41.33 -7.80 -25.66
N ILE A 416 -41.78 -6.54 -25.62
CA ILE A 416 -42.34 -5.85 -26.79
C ILE A 416 -41.28 -5.69 -27.87
N GLU A 417 -40.07 -5.28 -27.49
CA GLU A 417 -38.94 -5.10 -28.41
C GLU A 417 -38.50 -6.43 -29.06
N ILE A 418 -38.35 -7.49 -28.28
CA ILE A 418 -38.03 -8.82 -28.85
C ILE A 418 -39.09 -9.33 -29.79
N ASN A 419 -40.40 -9.12 -29.48
CA ASN A 419 -41.48 -9.49 -30.40
C ASN A 419 -41.40 -8.71 -31.71
N LYS A 420 -40.99 -7.44 -31.66
CA LYS A 420 -40.80 -6.63 -32.87
C LYS A 420 -39.63 -7.18 -33.69
N LEU A 421 -38.49 -7.50 -33.06
CA LEU A 421 -37.35 -8.11 -33.73
C LEU A 421 -37.71 -9.43 -34.41
N ILE A 422 -38.45 -10.31 -33.75
CA ILE A 422 -38.92 -11.59 -34.36
C ILE A 422 -39.73 -11.32 -35.62
N LYS A 423 -40.72 -10.40 -35.57
CA LYS A 423 -41.56 -10.05 -36.74
C LYS A 423 -40.74 -9.45 -37.89
N GLU A 424 -39.72 -8.64 -37.56
CA GLU A 424 -38.80 -8.10 -38.58
C GLU A 424 -38.04 -9.21 -39.29
N VAL A 425 -37.45 -10.13 -38.51
CA VAL A 425 -36.70 -11.27 -39.07
C VAL A 425 -37.62 -12.18 -39.91
N GLU A 426 -38.84 -12.44 -39.47
CA GLU A 426 -39.81 -13.21 -40.27
C GLU A 426 -40.18 -12.51 -41.58
N LYS A 427 -40.23 -11.19 -41.60
CA LYS A 427 -40.47 -10.40 -42.83
C LYS A 427 -39.23 -10.47 -43.76
N GLU A 428 -38.02 -10.30 -43.19
CA GLU A 428 -36.75 -10.38 -43.94
C GLU A 428 -36.57 -11.79 -44.54
N LYS A 429 -36.87 -12.86 -43.79
CA LYS A 429 -36.86 -14.23 -44.29
C LYS A 429 -37.73 -14.40 -45.50
N ARG A 430 -39.00 -13.95 -45.44
CA ARG A 430 -39.93 -14.04 -46.57
C ARG A 430 -39.41 -13.28 -47.81
N ASN A 431 -38.89 -12.10 -47.63
CA ASN A 431 -38.33 -11.31 -48.73
C ASN A 431 -37.09 -12.02 -49.35
N TYR A 432 -36.23 -12.60 -48.52
CA TYR A 432 -35.06 -13.34 -48.96
C TYR A 432 -35.43 -14.59 -49.74
N GLU A 433 -36.48 -15.33 -49.31
CA GLU A 433 -36.98 -16.51 -50.00
C GLU A 433 -37.62 -16.16 -51.35
N ILE A 434 -38.34 -15.04 -51.43
CA ILE A 434 -38.94 -14.56 -52.70
C ILE A 434 -37.87 -14.15 -53.67
N ASN A 435 -36.77 -13.50 -53.24
CA ASN A 435 -35.68 -13.06 -54.12
C ASN A 435 -34.73 -14.20 -54.59
N LYS A 436 -34.87 -15.39 -54.04
CA LYS A 436 -34.10 -16.58 -54.37
C LYS A 436 -34.78 -17.48 -55.42
N ILE A 437 -36.03 -17.21 -55.70
CA ILE A 437 -36.88 -17.82 -56.75
C ILE A 437 -36.71 -17.03 -58.04
#